data_c1f59fbecdead9bd8095a2e17d718562
#
_entry.id   c1f59fbecdead9bd8095a2e17d718562
#
_cell.length_a   1.000
_cell.length_b   1.000
_cell.length_c   1.000
_cell.angle_alpha   90.00
_cell.angle_beta   90.00
_cell.angle_gamma   90.00
#
_symmetry.space_group_name_H-M   'P 1'
#
loop_
_entity.id
_entity.type
_entity.pdbx_description
1 polymer ?
#
loop_
_entity_poly.entity_id
_entity_poly.type
_entity_poly.pdbx_seq_one_letter_code
_entity_poly.pdbx_strand_id
1 'polypeptide(L)'
;MFGKLFVLRLASILIVYTLIAGHSPWGQYQAYRQQHLLVMSTREDAPTYPFSKKLVKVINQELPEASARPARARTFKRVQSLLSTGQIPLLLLSRKNARALIQGIGPFKKFGKTKSSIIYNFGDLVLLAEPNFPNRYAWQLTKVFMDSVSEPINAKSPILSPAKRLELIRVSVAIKEICRETFTK
;
A
#
# COMPACT_ATOMS: atom_id res chain seq x y z
N MET A 1 57.52 16.01 12.71
CA MET A 1 56.42 16.11 13.68
C MET A 1 55.08 16.54 13.03
N PHE A 2 55.09 17.33 11.97
CA PHE A 2 53.91 17.86 11.26
C PHE A 2 53.02 16.79 10.59
N GLY A 3 53.57 15.70 10.09
CA GLY A 3 52.79 14.67 9.38
C GLY A 3 51.78 13.90 10.25
N LYS A 4 52.15 13.62 11.52
CA LYS A 4 51.25 12.87 12.42
C LYS A 4 50.02 13.68 12.84
N LEU A 5 50.18 14.98 13.06
CA LEU A 5 49.09 15.89 13.39
C LEU A 5 48.12 16.09 12.20
N PHE A 6 48.64 16.12 10.99
CA PHE A 6 47.84 16.23 9.78
C PHE A 6 46.99 14.97 9.54
N VAL A 7 47.58 13.78 9.70
CA VAL A 7 46.87 12.51 9.58
C VAL A 7 45.75 12.37 10.62
N LEU A 8 46.04 12.80 11.88
CA LEU A 8 45.01 12.76 12.94
C LEU A 8 43.82 13.67 12.66
N ARG A 9 44.09 14.88 12.12
CA ARG A 9 43.02 15.82 11.70
C ARG A 9 42.19 15.29 10.55
N LEU A 10 42.82 14.68 9.55
CA LEU A 10 42.12 14.04 8.43
C LEU A 10 41.27 12.87 8.91
N ALA A 11 41.75 12.01 9.79
CA ALA A 11 41.03 10.91 10.37
C ALA A 11 39.79 11.38 11.18
N SER A 12 39.93 12.44 11.98
CA SER A 12 38.80 12.99 12.75
C SER A 12 37.73 13.61 11.84
N ILE A 13 38.10 14.28 10.76
CA ILE A 13 37.16 14.83 9.78
C ILE A 13 36.39 13.66 9.07
N LEU A 14 37.10 12.60 8.71
CA LEU A 14 36.48 11.43 8.06
C LEU A 14 35.48 10.73 9.00
N ILE A 15 35.83 10.59 10.30
CA ILE A 15 34.93 9.99 11.30
C ILE A 15 33.68 10.87 11.50
N VAL A 16 33.81 12.18 11.57
CA VAL A 16 32.68 13.10 11.70
C VAL A 16 31.78 13.01 10.44
N TYR A 17 32.39 12.95 9.26
CA TYR A 17 31.65 12.84 8.00
C TYR A 17 30.86 11.52 7.92
N THR A 18 31.42 10.40 8.35
CA THR A 18 30.72 9.10 8.38
C THR A 18 29.59 9.07 9.41
N LEU A 19 29.75 9.71 10.54
CA LEU A 19 28.71 9.82 11.56
C LEU A 19 27.53 10.69 11.10
N ILE A 20 27.77 11.75 10.34
CA ILE A 20 26.72 12.63 9.81
C ILE A 20 26.01 11.96 8.62
N ALA A 21 26.74 11.28 7.72
CA ALA A 21 26.18 10.61 6.55
C ALA A 21 25.23 9.45 6.90
N GLY A 22 25.49 8.76 8.02
CA GLY A 22 24.68 7.62 8.47
C GLY A 22 23.33 7.98 9.08
N HIS A 23 23.07 9.24 9.40
CA HIS A 23 21.90 9.70 10.15
C HIS A 23 20.89 10.51 9.30
N SER A 24 20.85 10.30 8.00
CA SER A 24 19.82 10.94 7.17
C SER A 24 18.43 10.42 7.56
N PRO A 25 17.51 11.28 8.04
CA PRO A 25 16.12 10.89 8.33
C PRO A 25 15.43 10.26 7.12
N TRP A 26 15.84 10.63 5.93
CA TRP A 26 15.36 10.09 4.65
C TRP A 26 15.81 8.65 4.41
N GLY A 27 17.04 8.29 4.79
CA GLY A 27 17.54 6.93 4.67
C GLY A 27 16.78 5.95 5.57
N GLN A 28 16.50 6.33 6.81
CA GLN A 28 15.68 5.54 7.73
C GLN A 28 14.26 5.36 7.22
N TYR A 29 13.66 6.38 6.63
CA TYR A 29 12.33 6.32 6.06
C TYR A 29 12.26 5.42 4.82
N GLN A 30 13.28 5.41 3.98
CA GLN A 30 13.38 4.47 2.86
C GLN A 30 13.53 3.03 3.33
N ALA A 31 14.43 2.76 4.28
CA ALA A 31 14.61 1.44 4.87
C ALA A 31 13.31 0.92 5.50
N TYR A 32 12.60 1.76 6.26
CA TYR A 32 11.30 1.41 6.84
C TYR A 32 10.28 0.99 5.79
N ARG A 33 10.20 1.70 4.65
CA ARG A 33 9.28 1.36 3.56
C ARG A 33 9.66 0.09 2.80
N GLN A 34 10.94 -0.23 2.75
CA GLN A 34 11.42 -1.48 2.14
C GLN A 34 11.15 -2.69 3.04
N GLN A 35 11.13 -2.49 4.36
CA GLN A 35 10.91 -3.55 5.35
C GLN A 35 9.44 -3.82 5.63
N HIS A 36 8.52 -2.93 5.27
CA HIS A 36 7.11 -3.02 5.62
C HIS A 36 6.20 -2.79 4.42
N LEU A 37 5.20 -3.66 4.28
CA LEU A 37 4.12 -3.45 3.33
C LEU A 37 3.17 -2.37 3.87
N LEU A 38 3.28 -1.16 3.35
CA LEU A 38 2.47 -0.03 3.81
C LEU A 38 1.11 -0.03 3.11
N VAL A 39 0.04 -0.10 3.90
CA VAL A 39 -1.34 0.12 3.45
C VAL A 39 -1.74 1.56 3.79
N MET A 40 -1.64 2.44 2.81
CA MET A 40 -1.95 3.86 2.97
C MET A 40 -3.45 4.12 2.92
N SER A 41 -3.90 5.06 3.73
CA SER A 41 -5.23 5.65 3.72
C SER A 41 -5.14 7.17 3.85
N THR A 42 -6.25 7.89 3.82
CA THR A 42 -6.25 9.35 3.99
C THR A 42 -7.28 9.81 5.01
N ARG A 43 -7.01 10.96 5.67
CA ARG A 43 -7.95 11.60 6.60
C ARG A 43 -9.19 12.13 5.90
N GLU A 44 -9.06 12.52 4.64
CA GLU A 44 -10.15 13.04 3.81
C GLU A 44 -11.12 11.94 3.33
N ASP A 45 -10.78 10.67 3.58
CA ASP A 45 -11.62 9.51 3.29
C ASP A 45 -11.78 8.68 4.58
N ALA A 46 -12.63 9.16 5.47
CA ALA A 46 -12.73 8.74 6.87
C ALA A 46 -12.88 7.23 7.11
N PRO A 47 -13.68 6.46 6.33
CA PRO A 47 -13.88 5.03 6.60
C PRO A 47 -12.65 4.18 6.29
N THR A 48 -11.66 4.70 5.55
CA THR A 48 -10.54 3.90 5.06
C THR A 48 -9.52 3.52 6.14
N TYR A 49 -9.23 4.41 7.09
CA TYR A 49 -8.21 4.13 8.10
C TYR A 49 -8.59 3.05 9.12
N PRO A 50 -9.79 3.06 9.71
CA PRO A 50 -10.22 1.96 10.57
C PRO A 50 -10.21 0.62 9.85
N PHE A 51 -10.60 0.60 8.57
CA PHE A 51 -10.57 -0.61 7.76
C PHE A 51 -9.13 -1.04 7.43
N SER A 52 -8.22 -0.12 7.12
CA SER A 52 -6.81 -0.45 6.85
C SER A 52 -6.14 -1.13 8.04
N LYS A 53 -6.47 -0.77 9.27
CA LYS A 53 -5.98 -1.47 10.47
C LYS A 53 -6.44 -2.93 10.53
N LYS A 54 -7.71 -3.18 10.20
CA LYS A 54 -8.26 -4.56 10.14
C LYS A 54 -7.59 -5.35 9.03
N LEU A 55 -7.45 -4.73 7.86
CA LEU A 55 -6.81 -5.33 6.69
C LEU A 55 -5.36 -5.73 6.97
N VAL A 56 -4.59 -4.84 7.57
CA VAL A 56 -3.20 -5.09 7.99
C VAL A 56 -3.11 -6.24 8.98
N LYS A 57 -4.06 -6.36 9.90
CA LYS A 57 -4.10 -7.50 10.84
C LYS A 57 -4.26 -8.82 10.09
N VAL A 58 -5.19 -8.89 9.14
CA VAL A 58 -5.39 -10.08 8.30
C VAL A 58 -4.15 -10.39 7.48
N ILE A 59 -3.55 -9.39 6.83
CA ILE A 59 -2.31 -9.58 6.05
C ILE A 59 -1.20 -10.16 6.94
N ASN A 60 -0.98 -9.62 8.14
CA ASN A 60 0.08 -10.11 9.02
C ASN A 60 -0.20 -11.49 9.63
N GLN A 61 -1.46 -11.91 9.69
CA GLN A 61 -1.82 -13.27 10.11
C GLN A 61 -1.50 -14.30 9.03
N GLU A 62 -1.83 -13.99 7.78
CA GLU A 62 -1.69 -14.90 6.64
C GLU A 62 -0.33 -14.77 5.92
N LEU A 63 0.30 -13.60 5.99
CA LEU A 63 1.59 -13.27 5.36
C LEU A 63 2.47 -12.50 6.35
N PRO A 64 2.97 -13.14 7.43
CA PRO A 64 3.75 -12.46 8.47
C PRO A 64 5.03 -11.82 7.92
N GLU A 65 5.62 -12.36 6.85
CA GLU A 65 6.79 -11.83 6.18
C GLU A 65 6.54 -10.46 5.52
N ALA A 66 5.29 -10.13 5.21
CA ALA A 66 4.94 -8.82 4.65
C ALA A 66 5.13 -7.68 5.66
N SER A 67 5.17 -8.01 6.97
CA SER A 67 5.31 -7.04 8.06
C SER A 67 4.43 -5.79 7.85
N ALA A 68 3.17 -6.01 7.42
CA ALA A 68 2.28 -4.95 6.97
C ALA A 68 2.02 -3.91 8.07
N ARG A 69 1.91 -2.64 7.66
CA ARG A 69 1.65 -1.51 8.58
C ARG A 69 0.61 -0.57 7.99
N PRO A 70 -0.36 -0.10 8.79
CA PRO A 70 -1.29 0.93 8.35
C PRO A 70 -0.60 2.29 8.35
N ALA A 71 -0.77 3.05 7.28
CA ALA A 71 -0.27 4.41 7.15
C ALA A 71 -1.42 5.37 6.83
N ARG A 72 -1.28 6.65 7.19
CA ARG A 72 -2.33 7.64 7.00
C ARG A 72 -1.79 8.97 6.52
N ALA A 73 -2.14 9.37 5.32
CA ALA A 73 -1.86 10.70 4.79
C ALA A 73 -2.90 11.73 5.29
N ARG A 74 -2.52 13.01 5.27
CA ARG A 74 -3.44 14.10 5.63
C ARG A 74 -4.45 14.40 4.52
N THR A 75 -3.99 14.39 3.25
CA THR A 75 -4.76 14.89 2.10
C THR A 75 -4.70 13.94 0.92
N PHE A 76 -5.69 14.03 0.03
CA PHE A 76 -5.71 13.33 -1.26
C PHE A 76 -4.50 13.71 -2.14
N LYS A 77 -4.05 14.97 -2.11
CA LYS A 77 -2.84 15.42 -2.81
C LYS A 77 -1.63 14.58 -2.41
N ARG A 78 -1.42 14.37 -1.10
CA ARG A 78 -0.28 13.60 -0.60
C ARG A 78 -0.36 12.13 -1.02
N VAL A 79 -1.55 11.55 -0.95
CA VAL A 79 -1.79 10.16 -1.37
C VAL A 79 -1.48 9.97 -2.85
N GLN A 80 -2.01 10.84 -3.70
CA GLN A 80 -1.78 10.81 -5.13
C GLN A 80 -0.29 10.93 -5.46
N SER A 81 0.41 11.90 -4.85
CA SER A 81 1.85 12.09 -5.03
C SER A 81 2.65 10.86 -4.64
N LEU A 82 2.36 10.26 -3.48
CA LEU A 82 3.07 9.07 -2.99
C LEU A 82 2.84 7.84 -3.89
N LEU A 83 1.61 7.65 -4.38
CA LEU A 83 1.28 6.52 -5.26
C LEU A 83 1.92 6.69 -6.65
N SER A 84 1.82 7.89 -7.24
CA SER A 84 2.36 8.15 -8.58
C SER A 84 3.89 8.10 -8.65
N THR A 85 4.56 8.34 -7.52
CA THR A 85 6.03 8.26 -7.43
C THR A 85 6.54 6.90 -6.91
N GLY A 86 5.66 5.90 -6.77
CA GLY A 86 6.04 4.57 -6.26
C GLY A 86 6.53 4.59 -4.81
N GLN A 87 6.13 5.62 -4.05
CA GLN A 87 6.57 5.74 -2.65
C GLN A 87 5.68 4.97 -1.67
N ILE A 88 4.51 4.54 -2.10
CA ILE A 88 3.63 3.65 -1.34
C ILE A 88 3.17 2.50 -2.22
N PRO A 89 3.29 1.26 -1.76
CA PRO A 89 2.90 0.10 -2.54
C PRO A 89 1.39 -0.06 -2.65
N LEU A 90 0.65 0.21 -1.55
CA LEU A 90 -0.80 -0.01 -1.47
C LEU A 90 -1.54 1.21 -0.95
N LEU A 91 -2.71 1.46 -1.53
CA LEU A 91 -3.61 2.55 -1.18
C LEU A 91 -5.04 2.05 -1.04
N LEU A 92 -5.66 2.31 0.10
CA LEU A 92 -7.06 2.01 0.37
C LEU A 92 -7.90 3.29 0.27
N LEU A 93 -8.87 3.29 -0.62
CA LEU A 93 -9.83 4.40 -0.79
C LEU A 93 -11.27 3.87 -0.84
N SER A 94 -12.22 4.76 -0.60
CA SER A 94 -13.61 4.51 -0.97
C SER A 94 -13.72 4.34 -2.49
N ARG A 95 -14.69 3.54 -2.95
CA ARG A 95 -14.92 3.26 -4.39
C ARG A 95 -15.05 4.57 -5.19
N LYS A 96 -15.75 5.57 -4.65
CA LYS A 96 -15.90 6.88 -5.26
C LYS A 96 -14.54 7.56 -5.48
N ASN A 97 -13.71 7.60 -4.43
CA ASN A 97 -12.40 8.27 -4.47
C ASN A 97 -11.37 7.47 -5.27
N ALA A 98 -11.42 6.14 -5.26
CA ALA A 98 -10.59 5.29 -6.11
C ALA A 98 -10.85 5.55 -7.60
N ARG A 99 -12.13 5.60 -8.01
CA ARG A 99 -12.51 5.97 -9.37
C ARG A 99 -12.06 7.38 -9.73
N ALA A 100 -12.27 8.34 -8.83
CA ALA A 100 -11.85 9.72 -9.03
C ALA A 100 -10.32 9.85 -9.21
N LEU A 101 -9.53 9.10 -8.45
CA LEU A 101 -8.07 9.05 -8.57
C LEU A 101 -7.63 8.52 -9.96
N ILE A 102 -8.18 7.37 -10.38
CA ILE A 102 -7.83 6.74 -11.66
C ILE A 102 -8.21 7.65 -12.84
N GLN A 103 -9.37 8.28 -12.77
CA GLN A 103 -9.89 9.14 -13.83
C GLN A 103 -9.31 10.57 -13.80
N GLY A 104 -8.68 10.99 -12.71
CA GLY A 104 -8.17 12.35 -12.53
C GLY A 104 -9.29 13.38 -12.42
N ILE A 105 -10.37 13.05 -11.70
CA ILE A 105 -11.54 13.94 -11.50
C ILE A 105 -11.76 14.27 -10.02
N GLY A 106 -12.70 15.16 -9.73
CA GLY A 106 -13.02 15.53 -8.34
C GLY A 106 -11.81 16.09 -7.59
N PRO A 107 -11.48 15.56 -6.40
CA PRO A 107 -10.34 16.04 -5.60
C PRO A 107 -8.98 15.84 -6.29
N PHE A 108 -8.91 15.00 -7.32
CA PHE A 108 -7.69 14.67 -8.07
C PHE A 108 -7.57 15.44 -9.41
N LYS A 109 -8.55 16.30 -9.76
CA LYS A 109 -8.59 17.02 -11.05
C LYS A 109 -7.30 17.78 -11.34
N LYS A 110 -6.69 18.42 -10.33
CA LYS A 110 -5.45 19.19 -10.47
C LYS A 110 -4.21 18.33 -10.77
N PHE A 111 -4.26 17.03 -10.54
CA PHE A 111 -3.12 16.12 -10.65
C PHE A 111 -3.22 15.19 -11.86
N GLY A 112 -4.38 15.18 -12.54
CA GLY A 112 -4.63 14.32 -13.68
C GLY A 112 -4.86 12.85 -13.30
N LYS A 113 -4.90 12.01 -14.32
CA LYS A 113 -5.08 10.55 -14.15
C LYS A 113 -3.88 9.92 -13.47
N THR A 114 -4.14 9.04 -12.50
CA THR A 114 -3.09 8.28 -11.81
C THR A 114 -3.14 6.83 -12.24
N LYS A 115 -2.04 6.31 -12.78
CA LYS A 115 -1.91 4.88 -13.09
C LYS A 115 -1.87 4.10 -11.78
N SER A 116 -2.69 3.08 -11.66
CA SER A 116 -2.72 2.18 -10.50
C SER A 116 -3.45 0.90 -10.89
N SER A 117 -3.13 -0.20 -10.21
CA SER A 117 -3.79 -1.49 -10.38
C SER A 117 -4.80 -1.72 -9.24
N ILE A 118 -5.95 -2.32 -9.53
CA ILE A 118 -6.90 -2.71 -8.50
C ILE A 118 -6.50 -4.11 -8.00
N ILE A 119 -6.14 -4.21 -6.71
CA ILE A 119 -5.82 -5.49 -6.08
C ILE A 119 -7.10 -6.18 -5.60
N TYR A 120 -7.96 -5.45 -4.90
CA TYR A 120 -9.19 -6.02 -4.37
C TYR A 120 -10.28 -4.98 -4.19
N ASN A 121 -11.55 -5.43 -4.39
CA ASN A 121 -12.73 -4.60 -4.21
C ASN A 121 -13.57 -5.16 -3.05
N PHE A 122 -13.58 -4.46 -1.93
CA PHE A 122 -14.33 -4.82 -0.72
C PHE A 122 -15.79 -4.27 -0.73
N GLY A 123 -16.31 -3.89 -1.87
CA GLY A 123 -17.61 -3.24 -2.00
C GLY A 123 -17.48 -1.72 -1.96
N ASP A 124 -17.59 -1.12 -0.80
CA ASP A 124 -17.50 0.33 -0.65
C ASP A 124 -16.05 0.85 -0.62
N LEU A 125 -15.09 -0.03 -0.40
CA LEU A 125 -13.66 0.26 -0.34
C LEU A 125 -12.90 -0.52 -1.42
N VAL A 126 -11.86 0.09 -1.96
CA VAL A 126 -11.02 -0.49 -3.02
C VAL A 126 -9.55 -0.38 -2.61
N LEU A 127 -8.85 -1.50 -2.68
CA LEU A 127 -7.40 -1.55 -2.50
C LEU A 127 -6.73 -1.41 -3.86
N LEU A 128 -5.96 -0.36 -3.99
CA LEU A 128 -5.16 -0.04 -5.17
C LEU A 128 -3.70 -0.33 -4.89
N ALA A 129 -2.95 -0.69 -5.93
CA ALA A 129 -1.50 -0.78 -5.89
C ALA A 129 -0.86 0.24 -6.84
N GLU A 130 0.39 0.58 -6.58
CA GLU A 130 1.23 1.34 -7.50
C GLU A 130 1.41 0.58 -8.83
N PRO A 131 1.73 1.28 -9.94
CA PRO A 131 1.83 0.65 -11.27
C PRO A 131 2.85 -0.49 -11.35
N ASN A 132 3.93 -0.40 -10.59
CA ASN A 132 5.04 -1.35 -10.60
C ASN A 132 4.96 -2.37 -9.46
N PHE A 133 3.81 -2.48 -8.78
CA PHE A 133 3.65 -3.47 -7.71
C PHE A 133 3.76 -4.89 -8.27
N PRO A 134 4.63 -5.76 -7.72
CA PRO A 134 4.90 -7.06 -8.31
C PRO A 134 3.65 -7.96 -8.33
N ASN A 135 3.35 -8.54 -9.49
CA ASN A 135 2.18 -9.39 -9.71
C ASN A 135 2.11 -10.57 -8.72
N ARG A 136 3.26 -11.15 -8.34
CA ARG A 136 3.32 -12.23 -7.36
C ARG A 136 2.71 -11.82 -6.02
N TYR A 137 3.05 -10.64 -5.51
CA TYR A 137 2.50 -10.14 -4.24
C TYR A 137 1.05 -9.69 -4.37
N ALA A 138 0.68 -9.12 -5.52
CA ALA A 138 -0.71 -8.79 -5.82
C ALA A 138 -1.60 -10.05 -5.75
N TRP A 139 -1.14 -11.15 -6.34
CA TRP A 139 -1.84 -12.43 -6.32
C TRP A 139 -1.94 -13.00 -4.90
N GLN A 140 -0.85 -13.00 -4.12
CA GLN A 140 -0.85 -13.48 -2.72
C GLN A 140 -1.86 -12.70 -1.88
N LEU A 141 -1.88 -11.36 -1.97
CA LEU A 141 -2.82 -10.53 -1.25
C LEU A 141 -4.27 -10.82 -1.67
N THR A 142 -4.52 -10.96 -2.97
CA THR A 142 -5.86 -11.30 -3.49
C THR A 142 -6.33 -12.63 -2.93
N LYS A 143 -5.46 -13.64 -2.90
CA LYS A 143 -5.76 -14.96 -2.33
C LYS A 143 -6.12 -14.85 -0.85
N VAL A 144 -5.31 -14.16 -0.05
CA VAL A 144 -5.58 -13.92 1.38
C VAL A 144 -6.96 -13.32 1.60
N PHE A 145 -7.32 -12.30 0.81
CA PHE A 145 -8.63 -11.65 0.96
C PHE A 145 -9.78 -12.54 0.51
N MET A 146 -9.57 -13.36 -0.51
CA MET A 146 -10.59 -14.33 -0.95
C MET A 146 -10.82 -15.40 0.09
N ASP A 147 -9.76 -15.96 0.66
CA ASP A 147 -9.83 -17.03 1.65
C ASP A 147 -10.45 -16.51 2.97
N SER A 148 -10.05 -15.31 3.42
CA SER A 148 -10.62 -14.66 4.60
C SER A 148 -12.11 -14.28 4.47
N VAL A 149 -12.61 -14.10 3.24
CA VAL A 149 -14.03 -13.84 2.97
C VAL A 149 -14.83 -15.14 2.82
N SER A 150 -14.15 -16.23 2.46
CA SER A 150 -14.77 -17.56 2.23
C SER A 150 -15.01 -18.33 3.54
N GLU A 151 -14.32 -18.01 4.62
CA GLU A 151 -14.67 -18.55 5.92
C GLU A 151 -16.04 -17.99 6.37
N PRO A 152 -16.94 -18.83 6.93
CA PRO A 152 -18.22 -18.36 7.45
C PRO A 152 -17.93 -17.44 8.64
N ILE A 153 -17.84 -16.14 8.36
CA ILE A 153 -17.75 -15.12 9.39
C ILE A 153 -18.96 -15.34 10.28
N ASN A 154 -18.70 -15.85 11.46
CA ASN A 154 -19.68 -16.06 12.51
C ASN A 154 -20.58 -14.83 12.58
N ALA A 155 -21.90 -15.01 12.53
CA ALA A 155 -22.96 -14.05 12.21
C ALA A 155 -23.05 -12.77 13.05
N LYS A 156 -21.97 -12.37 13.74
CA LYS A 156 -21.89 -11.15 14.58
C LYS A 156 -21.05 -10.01 14.02
N SER A 157 -20.50 -10.14 12.81
CA SER A 157 -19.77 -9.02 12.19
C SER A 157 -20.65 -8.31 11.15
N PRO A 158 -21.04 -7.04 11.33
CA PRO A 158 -21.97 -6.33 10.46
C PRO A 158 -21.31 -5.83 9.15
N ILE A 159 -20.39 -6.59 8.54
CA ILE A 159 -19.51 -6.04 7.50
C ILE A 159 -20.00 -6.31 6.08
N LEU A 160 -20.87 -7.31 5.83
CA LEU A 160 -21.40 -7.55 4.48
C LEU A 160 -22.77 -8.22 4.50
N SER A 161 -23.75 -7.61 3.81
CA SER A 161 -25.04 -8.25 3.53
C SER A 161 -24.86 -9.41 2.53
N PRO A 162 -25.72 -10.46 2.58
CA PRO A 162 -25.64 -11.62 1.66
C PRO A 162 -25.66 -11.25 0.17
N ALA A 163 -26.40 -10.20 -0.20
CA ALA A 163 -26.45 -9.70 -1.58
C ALA A 163 -25.11 -9.13 -2.07
N LYS A 164 -24.38 -8.42 -1.20
CA LYS A 164 -23.02 -7.90 -1.50
C LYS A 164 -21.97 -9.02 -1.59
N ARG A 165 -22.18 -10.13 -0.89
CA ARG A 165 -21.31 -11.32 -0.95
C ARG A 165 -21.37 -12.01 -2.31
N LEU A 166 -22.56 -12.13 -2.92
CA LEU A 166 -22.76 -12.70 -4.26
C LEU A 166 -22.10 -11.83 -5.35
N GLU A 167 -22.15 -10.52 -5.23
CA GLU A 167 -21.50 -9.59 -6.16
C GLU A 167 -19.96 -9.69 -6.10
N LEU A 168 -19.40 -9.87 -4.91
CA LEU A 168 -17.96 -10.10 -4.70
C LEU A 168 -17.48 -11.43 -5.28
N ILE A 169 -18.28 -12.50 -5.16
CA ILE A 169 -17.98 -13.79 -5.75
C ILE A 169 -17.99 -13.70 -7.28
N ARG A 170 -18.92 -12.97 -7.88
CA ARG A 170 -18.96 -12.74 -9.34
C ARG A 170 -17.75 -11.97 -9.84
N VAL A 171 -17.33 -10.93 -9.10
CA VAL A 171 -16.12 -10.16 -9.42
C VAL A 171 -14.85 -11.01 -9.26
N SER A 172 -14.78 -11.88 -8.25
CA SER A 172 -13.64 -12.77 -8.04
C SER A 172 -13.51 -13.84 -9.14
N VAL A 173 -14.64 -14.34 -9.68
CA VAL A 173 -14.65 -15.26 -10.81
C VAL A 173 -14.19 -14.56 -12.09
N ALA A 174 -14.64 -13.34 -12.36
CA ALA A 174 -14.18 -12.54 -13.49
C ALA A 174 -12.69 -12.21 -13.43
N ILE A 175 -12.16 -11.93 -12.24
CA ILE A 175 -10.70 -11.71 -12.03
C ILE A 175 -9.91 -12.99 -12.25
N LYS A 176 -10.42 -14.16 -11.83
CA LYS A 176 -9.79 -15.47 -12.13
C LYS A 176 -9.70 -15.74 -13.63
N GLU A 177 -10.72 -15.38 -14.37
CA GLU A 177 -10.77 -15.57 -15.82
C GLU A 177 -9.78 -14.65 -16.54
N ILE A 178 -9.72 -13.38 -16.16
CA ILE A 178 -8.75 -12.40 -16.69
C ILE A 178 -7.32 -12.82 -16.36
N CYS A 179 -7.05 -13.30 -15.14
CA CYS A 179 -5.73 -13.80 -14.77
C CYS A 179 -5.34 -15.06 -15.56
N ARG A 180 -6.30 -15.94 -15.85
CA ARG A 180 -6.08 -17.16 -16.63
C ARG A 180 -5.71 -16.85 -18.09
N GLU A 181 -6.36 -15.88 -18.71
CA GLU A 181 -6.08 -15.44 -20.07
C GLU A 181 -4.74 -14.70 -20.23
N THR A 182 -4.28 -14.02 -19.18
CA THR A 182 -2.99 -13.27 -19.22
C THR A 182 -1.78 -14.19 -19.01
N PHE A 183 -1.93 -15.36 -18.40
CA PHE A 183 -0.82 -16.29 -18.14
C PHE A 183 -0.71 -17.44 -19.15
N THR A 184 -1.59 -17.50 -20.16
CA THR A 184 -1.57 -18.51 -21.25
C THR A 184 -1.08 -17.94 -22.57
N LYS A 185 -0.51 -16.74 -22.58
CA LYS A 185 0.20 -16.14 -23.73
C LYS A 185 1.67 -15.84 -23.32
#